data_c0dade53612e3787cf471c02389d1600
#
_entry.id   c0dade53612e3787cf471c02389d1600
#
_cell.length_a   1.000
_cell.length_b   1.000
_cell.length_c   1.000
_cell.angle_alpha   90.00
_cell.angle_beta   90.00
_cell.angle_gamma   90.00
#
_symmetry.space_group_name_H-M   'P 1'
#
loop_
_entity.id
_entity.type
_entity.pdbx_description
1 polymer ?
#
loop_
_entity_poly.entity_id
_entity_poly.type
_entity_poly.pdbx_seq_one_letter_code
_entity_poly.pdbx_strand_id
1 'polypeptide(L)'
;MGILEGKNILVTGVLTDGSIAFHIAKIAQEEGANVLLTGFGRALSLTTRIAGRLPQLPPIIELDVTDQEHLDGLAEKVRQHVPHLDGVVHSIGFAPESALGGNFLNTAWDDVATAVHVSAYSLKSLTMACRPTFKDGASIVGLDFDAAVAWPKYDWMGVAKAALESTSRYLARDLGKENIRINLVAAGPIRTMAAKSIPGFDQFEKVWNERSPLSWDVTDPAPAAKAAVALLSDWFPKTTGEIIHVDGGLHAMGA
;
A
#
# COMPACT_ATOMS: atom_id res chain seq x y z
N MET A 1 -22.63 4.07 -13.01
CA MET A 1 -21.35 4.79 -13.16
C MET A 1 -20.56 4.51 -11.90
N GLY A 2 -19.41 3.89 -12.05
CA GLY A 2 -18.57 3.53 -10.91
C GLY A 2 -17.91 4.76 -10.27
N ILE A 3 -17.48 4.64 -9.00
CA ILE A 3 -16.88 5.79 -8.27
C ILE A 3 -15.48 6.17 -8.78
N LEU A 4 -14.87 5.32 -9.62
CA LEU A 4 -13.58 5.57 -10.27
C LEU A 4 -13.70 5.63 -11.80
N GLU A 5 -14.90 5.87 -12.34
CA GLU A 5 -15.15 5.90 -13.78
C GLU A 5 -14.17 6.81 -14.52
N GLY A 6 -13.44 6.24 -15.48
CA GLY A 6 -12.47 6.95 -16.31
C GLY A 6 -11.15 7.33 -15.64
N LYS A 7 -10.96 7.04 -14.34
CA LYS A 7 -9.69 7.33 -13.64
C LYS A 7 -8.59 6.33 -14.00
N ASN A 8 -7.37 6.81 -14.05
CA ASN A 8 -6.16 6.01 -14.32
C ASN A 8 -5.41 5.79 -13.01
N ILE A 9 -5.32 4.55 -12.55
CA ILE A 9 -4.76 4.17 -11.23
C ILE A 9 -3.55 3.26 -11.40
N LEU A 10 -2.41 3.66 -10.83
CA LEU A 10 -1.22 2.81 -10.71
C LEU A 10 -1.29 2.02 -9.40
N VAL A 11 -1.22 0.70 -9.46
CA VAL A 11 -1.26 -0.17 -8.28
C VAL A 11 0.05 -0.97 -8.18
N THR A 12 0.74 -0.80 -7.06
CA THR A 12 1.96 -1.56 -6.75
C THR A 12 1.65 -2.78 -5.88
N GLY A 13 2.53 -3.79 -5.84
CA GLY A 13 2.46 -4.88 -4.88
C GLY A 13 1.44 -5.98 -5.17
N VAL A 14 0.96 -6.11 -6.40
CA VAL A 14 0.03 -7.18 -6.82
C VAL A 14 0.80 -8.47 -7.07
N LEU A 15 0.89 -9.34 -6.06
CA LEU A 15 1.69 -10.57 -6.11
C LEU A 15 0.84 -11.85 -6.13
N THR A 16 -0.29 -11.84 -5.44
CA THR A 16 -1.24 -12.96 -5.34
C THR A 16 -2.67 -12.46 -5.33
N ASP A 17 -3.63 -13.34 -5.62
CA ASP A 17 -5.07 -13.03 -5.55
C ASP A 17 -5.58 -12.80 -4.11
N GLY A 18 -4.85 -13.26 -3.09
CA GLY A 18 -5.15 -12.96 -1.69
C GLY A 18 -4.52 -11.65 -1.18
N SER A 19 -3.83 -10.86 -2.03
CA SER A 19 -3.25 -9.58 -1.61
C SER A 19 -4.29 -8.45 -1.60
N ILE A 20 -4.18 -7.52 -0.66
CA ILE A 20 -5.02 -6.32 -0.63
C ILE A 20 -4.88 -5.55 -1.96
N ALA A 21 -3.65 -5.44 -2.49
CA ALA A 21 -3.39 -4.76 -3.76
C ALA A 21 -4.14 -5.38 -4.96
N PHE A 22 -4.25 -6.71 -5.02
CA PHE A 22 -5.04 -7.37 -6.06
C PHE A 22 -6.52 -6.99 -5.96
N HIS A 23 -7.07 -7.00 -4.76
CA HIS A 23 -8.47 -6.63 -4.53
C HIS A 23 -8.72 -5.13 -4.80
N ILE A 24 -7.75 -4.25 -4.50
CA ILE A 24 -7.83 -2.83 -4.90
C ILE A 24 -7.88 -2.72 -6.43
N ALA A 25 -6.96 -3.38 -7.14
CA ALA A 25 -6.93 -3.35 -8.60
C ALA A 25 -8.23 -3.89 -9.21
N LYS A 26 -8.74 -5.02 -8.68
CA LYS A 26 -9.99 -5.64 -9.12
C LYS A 26 -11.19 -4.71 -8.92
N ILE A 27 -11.39 -4.21 -7.70
CA ILE A 27 -12.52 -3.33 -7.37
C ILE A 27 -12.39 -2.01 -8.14
N ALA A 28 -11.18 -1.45 -8.29
CA ALA A 28 -10.99 -0.24 -9.08
C ALA A 28 -11.44 -0.42 -10.54
N GLN A 29 -11.14 -1.57 -11.16
CA GLN A 29 -11.63 -1.87 -12.51
C GLN A 29 -13.16 -2.09 -12.56
N GLU A 30 -13.72 -2.76 -11.55
CA GLU A 30 -15.18 -2.94 -11.40
C GLU A 30 -15.90 -1.59 -11.24
N GLU A 31 -15.22 -0.61 -10.63
CA GLU A 31 -15.69 0.77 -10.45
C GLU A 31 -15.31 1.72 -11.62
N GLY A 32 -14.83 1.17 -12.74
CA GLY A 32 -14.63 1.90 -14.00
C GLY A 32 -13.24 2.50 -14.19
N ALA A 33 -12.25 2.18 -13.35
CA ALA A 33 -10.89 2.67 -13.53
C ALA A 33 -10.10 1.89 -14.59
N ASN A 34 -9.20 2.58 -15.27
CA ASN A 34 -8.07 1.99 -15.98
C ASN A 34 -6.96 1.72 -14.98
N VAL A 35 -6.52 0.48 -14.84
CA VAL A 35 -5.50 0.08 -13.88
C VAL A 35 -4.19 -0.23 -14.59
N LEU A 36 -3.08 0.27 -14.06
CA LEU A 36 -1.72 -0.12 -14.39
C LEU A 36 -1.12 -0.82 -13.17
N LEU A 37 -0.29 -1.85 -13.38
CA LEU A 37 0.41 -2.54 -12.30
C LEU A 37 1.91 -2.28 -12.38
N THR A 38 2.60 -2.51 -11.26
CA THR A 38 4.06 -2.56 -11.22
C THR A 38 4.56 -3.86 -10.61
N GLY A 39 5.75 -4.27 -11.02
CA GLY A 39 6.48 -5.38 -10.46
C GLY A 39 7.95 -5.31 -10.85
N PHE A 40 8.83 -6.03 -10.15
CA PHE A 40 10.26 -6.09 -10.51
C PHE A 40 10.86 -7.45 -10.20
N GLY A 41 11.98 -7.77 -10.83
CA GLY A 41 12.75 -8.98 -10.58
C GLY A 41 11.85 -10.24 -10.62
N ARG A 42 11.99 -11.11 -9.61
CA ARG A 42 11.17 -12.34 -9.52
C ARG A 42 9.69 -12.05 -9.30
N ALA A 43 9.35 -10.94 -8.67
CA ALA A 43 7.96 -10.54 -8.43
C ALA A 43 7.24 -10.17 -9.74
N LEU A 44 7.95 -9.71 -10.77
CA LEU A 44 7.38 -9.35 -12.07
C LEU A 44 6.62 -10.53 -12.70
N SER A 45 7.20 -11.74 -12.67
CA SER A 45 6.56 -12.95 -13.20
C SER A 45 5.31 -13.35 -12.42
N LEU A 46 5.30 -13.13 -11.10
CA LEU A 46 4.12 -13.36 -10.26
C LEU A 46 3.02 -12.36 -10.60
N THR A 47 3.36 -11.07 -10.68
CA THR A 47 2.42 -10.00 -11.07
C THR A 47 1.83 -10.28 -12.45
N THR A 48 2.65 -10.65 -13.44
CA THR A 48 2.18 -10.98 -14.81
C THR A 48 1.18 -12.14 -14.79
N ARG A 49 1.47 -13.19 -14.04
CA ARG A 49 0.57 -14.35 -13.94
C ARG A 49 -0.75 -14.00 -13.27
N ILE A 50 -0.72 -13.24 -12.17
CA ILE A 50 -1.91 -12.92 -11.39
C ILE A 50 -2.77 -11.84 -12.05
N ALA A 51 -2.17 -10.94 -12.84
CA ALA A 51 -2.88 -9.93 -13.63
C ALA A 51 -3.94 -10.53 -14.56
N GLY A 52 -3.71 -11.75 -15.07
CA GLY A 52 -4.70 -12.47 -15.89
C GLY A 52 -5.99 -12.88 -15.16
N ARG A 53 -6.06 -12.69 -13.82
CA ARG A 53 -7.28 -12.93 -13.01
C ARG A 53 -8.09 -11.66 -12.76
N LEU A 54 -7.58 -10.51 -13.16
CA LEU A 54 -8.32 -9.23 -13.06
C LEU A 54 -9.40 -9.17 -14.16
N PRO A 55 -10.47 -8.39 -13.97
CA PRO A 55 -11.54 -8.22 -14.95
C PRO A 55 -11.05 -7.78 -16.34
N GLN A 56 -10.02 -6.92 -16.36
CA GLN A 56 -9.32 -6.50 -17.58
C GLN A 56 -7.81 -6.70 -17.36
N LEU A 57 -7.12 -7.21 -18.39
CA LEU A 57 -5.67 -7.40 -18.31
C LEU A 57 -4.97 -6.02 -18.34
N PRO A 58 -4.33 -5.59 -17.22
CA PRO A 58 -3.68 -4.29 -17.16
C PRO A 58 -2.27 -4.34 -17.75
N PRO A 59 -1.73 -3.22 -18.26
CA PRO A 59 -0.30 -3.10 -18.52
C PRO A 59 0.49 -3.21 -17.23
N ILE A 60 1.72 -3.76 -17.33
CA ILE A 60 2.62 -3.94 -16.19
C ILE A 60 3.92 -3.20 -16.49
N ILE A 61 4.31 -2.32 -15.59
CA ILE A 61 5.54 -1.52 -15.68
C ILE A 61 6.57 -2.11 -14.72
N GLU A 62 7.79 -2.36 -15.20
CA GLU A 62 8.87 -2.77 -14.31
C GLU A 62 9.31 -1.59 -13.45
N LEU A 63 9.25 -1.81 -12.12
CA LEU A 63 9.57 -0.81 -11.10
C LEU A 63 10.11 -1.47 -9.84
N ASP A 64 11.38 -1.22 -9.53
CA ASP A 64 11.97 -1.38 -8.21
C ASP A 64 12.07 0.02 -7.58
N VAL A 65 11.43 0.22 -6.43
CA VAL A 65 11.43 1.53 -5.73
C VAL A 65 12.76 1.87 -5.06
N THR A 66 13.72 0.95 -5.06
CA THR A 66 15.09 1.18 -4.60
C THR A 66 16.05 1.50 -5.73
N ASP A 67 15.60 1.36 -6.99
CA ASP A 67 16.38 1.65 -8.19
C ASP A 67 16.03 3.05 -8.72
N GLN A 68 17.02 3.95 -8.71
CA GLN A 68 16.81 5.34 -9.14
C GLN A 68 16.49 5.45 -10.63
N GLU A 69 17.07 4.60 -11.50
CA GLU A 69 16.77 4.62 -12.93
C GLU A 69 15.33 4.20 -13.22
N HIS A 70 14.82 3.22 -12.45
CA HIS A 70 13.42 2.82 -12.54
C HIS A 70 12.47 3.95 -12.12
N LEU A 71 12.82 4.69 -11.06
CA LEU A 71 12.02 5.83 -10.58
C LEU A 71 12.06 6.99 -11.59
N ASP A 72 13.22 7.34 -12.10
CA ASP A 72 13.40 8.44 -13.06
C ASP A 72 12.67 8.18 -14.38
N GLY A 73 12.62 6.93 -14.83
CA GLY A 73 11.94 6.50 -16.05
C GLY A 73 10.43 6.26 -15.90
N LEU A 74 9.88 6.26 -14.68
CA LEU A 74 8.50 5.81 -14.43
C LEU A 74 7.44 6.66 -15.13
N ALA A 75 7.58 7.98 -15.09
CA ALA A 75 6.60 8.89 -15.71
C ALA A 75 6.48 8.67 -17.22
N GLU A 76 7.61 8.42 -17.91
CA GLU A 76 7.60 8.15 -19.34
C GLU A 76 6.97 6.80 -19.66
N LYS A 77 7.28 5.75 -18.87
CA LYS A 77 6.66 4.44 -19.02
C LYS A 77 5.14 4.50 -18.81
N VAL A 78 4.67 5.28 -17.82
CA VAL A 78 3.22 5.49 -17.57
C VAL A 78 2.54 6.14 -18.78
N ARG A 79 3.16 7.18 -19.37
CA ARG A 79 2.60 7.90 -20.54
C ARG A 79 2.45 7.06 -21.78
N GLN A 80 3.17 5.93 -21.89
CA GLN A 80 2.99 4.97 -22.99
C GLN A 80 1.66 4.24 -22.92
N HIS A 81 0.99 4.25 -21.77
CA HIS A 81 -0.27 3.52 -21.54
C HIS A 81 -1.46 4.44 -21.28
N VAL A 82 -1.26 5.54 -20.53
CA VAL A 82 -2.31 6.48 -20.17
C VAL A 82 -1.78 7.91 -20.23
N PRO A 83 -2.62 8.92 -20.56
CA PRO A 83 -2.16 10.31 -20.68
C PRO A 83 -1.76 10.94 -19.34
N HIS A 84 -2.36 10.49 -18.24
CA HIS A 84 -2.09 10.96 -16.88
C HIS A 84 -2.48 9.89 -15.86
N LEU A 85 -2.08 10.06 -14.60
CA LEU A 85 -2.57 9.31 -13.46
C LEU A 85 -3.48 10.19 -12.60
N ASP A 86 -4.57 9.59 -12.10
CA ASP A 86 -5.47 10.17 -11.11
C ASP A 86 -5.22 9.60 -9.72
N GLY A 87 -4.57 8.46 -9.63
CA GLY A 87 -4.26 7.86 -8.34
C GLY A 87 -3.10 6.85 -8.36
N VAL A 88 -2.52 6.65 -7.18
CA VAL A 88 -1.43 5.70 -6.96
C VAL A 88 -1.68 4.91 -5.68
N VAL A 89 -1.53 3.59 -5.74
CA VAL A 89 -1.57 2.71 -4.58
C VAL A 89 -0.16 2.25 -4.23
N HIS A 90 0.32 2.66 -3.07
CA HIS A 90 1.56 2.18 -2.48
C HIS A 90 1.26 0.97 -1.58
N SER A 91 1.42 -0.23 -2.15
CA SER A 91 1.30 -1.51 -1.44
C SER A 91 2.65 -2.22 -1.42
N ILE A 92 3.65 -1.52 -0.87
CA ILE A 92 5.04 -1.96 -0.81
C ILE A 92 5.46 -2.01 0.65
N GLY A 93 6.10 -3.09 1.05
CA GLY A 93 6.69 -3.27 2.35
C GLY A 93 7.62 -4.47 2.35
N PHE A 94 8.78 -4.30 2.95
CA PHE A 94 9.79 -5.34 3.12
C PHE A 94 10.66 -5.01 4.34
N ALA A 95 10.99 -6.02 5.11
CA ALA A 95 12.04 -6.00 6.11
C ALA A 95 12.84 -7.29 6.02
N PRO A 96 14.18 -7.25 6.16
CA PRO A 96 14.97 -8.46 6.35
C PRO A 96 14.47 -9.27 7.56
N GLU A 97 14.65 -10.58 7.52
CA GLU A 97 14.20 -11.50 8.59
C GLU A 97 14.80 -11.11 9.95
N SER A 98 16.05 -10.63 9.98
CA SER A 98 16.73 -10.11 11.17
C SER A 98 16.05 -8.91 11.81
N ALA A 99 15.23 -8.16 11.06
CA ALA A 99 14.50 -6.97 11.52
C ALA A 99 13.08 -7.28 12.03
N LEU A 100 12.75 -8.56 12.18
CA LEU A 100 11.47 -9.11 12.62
C LEU A 100 11.68 -10.21 13.67
N GLY A 101 10.60 -10.74 14.23
CA GLY A 101 10.62 -11.99 15.00
C GLY A 101 11.03 -11.87 16.46
N GLY A 102 11.14 -10.65 17.02
CA GLY A 102 11.58 -10.41 18.40
C GLY A 102 13.06 -10.10 18.52
N ASN A 103 13.70 -9.68 17.43
CA ASN A 103 15.14 -9.41 17.36
C ASN A 103 15.48 -7.90 17.42
N PHE A 104 14.55 -7.07 17.86
CA PHE A 104 14.62 -5.61 17.82
C PHE A 104 15.96 -5.03 18.31
N LEU A 105 16.48 -5.52 19.42
CA LEU A 105 17.71 -4.98 20.05
C LEU A 105 19.01 -5.38 19.34
N ASN A 106 18.97 -6.40 18.47
CA ASN A 106 20.17 -6.98 17.85
C ASN A 106 20.24 -6.78 16.32
N THR A 107 19.23 -6.10 15.75
CA THR A 107 19.16 -5.85 14.30
C THR A 107 20.28 -4.89 13.88
N ALA A 108 21.05 -5.27 12.86
CA ALA A 108 22.08 -4.41 12.28
C ALA A 108 21.46 -3.21 11.56
N TRP A 109 22.21 -2.09 11.52
CA TRP A 109 21.74 -0.84 10.89
C TRP A 109 21.35 -1.02 9.43
N ASP A 110 22.10 -1.79 8.64
CA ASP A 110 21.85 -1.98 7.22
C ASP A 110 20.48 -2.64 6.98
N ASP A 111 20.09 -3.57 7.85
CA ASP A 111 18.77 -4.22 7.80
C ASP A 111 17.64 -3.25 8.20
N VAL A 112 17.89 -2.41 9.22
CA VAL A 112 16.98 -1.33 9.61
C VAL A 112 16.82 -0.34 8.46
N ALA A 113 17.93 0.12 7.85
CA ALA A 113 17.92 1.04 6.73
C ALA A 113 17.13 0.46 5.54
N THR A 114 17.30 -0.82 5.25
CA THR A 114 16.54 -1.52 4.21
C THR A 114 15.05 -1.52 4.52
N ALA A 115 14.65 -1.86 5.75
CA ALA A 115 13.24 -1.88 6.16
C ALA A 115 12.60 -0.48 6.02
N VAL A 116 13.27 0.57 6.47
CA VAL A 116 12.78 1.95 6.39
C VAL A 116 12.76 2.45 4.94
N HIS A 117 13.81 2.16 4.16
CA HIS A 117 13.89 2.57 2.75
C HIS A 117 12.73 1.99 1.94
N VAL A 118 12.52 0.67 2.02
CA VAL A 118 11.51 -0.01 1.20
C VAL A 118 10.10 0.22 1.74
N SER A 119 9.90 0.29 3.06
CA SER A 119 8.53 0.31 3.63
C SER A 119 8.02 1.70 3.99
N ALA A 120 8.88 2.72 4.02
CA ALA A 120 8.48 4.10 4.35
C ALA A 120 8.93 5.12 3.31
N TYR A 121 10.25 5.23 3.05
CA TYR A 121 10.79 6.23 2.14
C TYR A 121 10.30 6.04 0.70
N SER A 122 10.03 4.81 0.31
CA SER A 122 9.49 4.48 -1.02
C SER A 122 8.15 5.14 -1.33
N LEU A 123 7.34 5.49 -0.32
CA LEU A 123 6.11 6.27 -0.53
C LEU A 123 6.45 7.63 -1.15
N LYS A 124 7.46 8.33 -0.59
CA LYS A 124 7.93 9.61 -1.15
C LYS A 124 8.53 9.39 -2.54
N SER A 125 9.38 8.40 -2.72
CA SER A 125 10.06 8.16 -4.00
C SER A 125 9.06 7.85 -5.11
N LEU A 126 8.11 6.95 -4.88
CA LEU A 126 7.03 6.61 -5.81
C LEU A 126 6.15 7.82 -6.13
N THR A 127 5.74 8.58 -5.10
CA THR A 127 4.92 9.78 -5.29
C THR A 127 5.63 10.79 -6.19
N MET A 128 6.90 11.06 -5.95
CA MET A 128 7.67 12.03 -6.74
C MET A 128 7.95 11.54 -8.16
N ALA A 129 8.18 10.23 -8.36
CA ALA A 129 8.33 9.62 -9.67
C ALA A 129 7.03 9.70 -10.52
N CYS A 130 5.87 9.56 -9.86
CA CYS A 130 4.56 9.68 -10.52
C CYS A 130 4.12 11.14 -10.72
N ARG A 131 4.60 12.09 -9.90
CA ARG A 131 4.13 13.50 -9.91
C ARG A 131 4.10 14.15 -11.30
N PRO A 132 5.08 13.95 -12.21
CA PRO A 132 5.01 14.53 -13.55
C PRO A 132 3.86 14.01 -14.44
N THR A 133 3.16 12.96 -14.01
CA THR A 133 2.00 12.38 -14.72
C THR A 133 0.66 12.90 -14.17
N PHE A 134 0.62 13.59 -13.04
CA PHE A 134 -0.62 14.14 -12.48
C PHE A 134 -1.04 15.39 -13.26
N LYS A 135 -2.34 15.52 -13.54
CA LYS A 135 -2.86 16.62 -14.34
C LYS A 135 -3.50 17.71 -13.46
N ASP A 136 -4.53 17.35 -12.71
CA ASP A 136 -5.33 18.30 -11.91
C ASP A 136 -5.34 17.89 -10.43
N GLY A 137 -4.28 17.23 -9.98
CA GLY A 137 -4.15 16.57 -8.69
C GLY A 137 -4.18 15.06 -8.81
N ALA A 138 -4.07 14.38 -7.67
CA ALA A 138 -4.12 12.92 -7.59
C ALA A 138 -4.50 12.46 -6.18
N SER A 139 -4.92 11.19 -6.05
CA SER A 139 -5.06 10.53 -4.75
C SER A 139 -4.04 9.41 -4.59
N ILE A 140 -3.22 9.50 -3.55
CA ILE A 140 -2.24 8.49 -3.20
C ILE A 140 -2.69 7.76 -1.95
N VAL A 141 -2.77 6.44 -2.02
CA VAL A 141 -3.18 5.60 -0.91
C VAL A 141 -2.08 4.60 -0.59
N GLY A 142 -1.54 4.69 0.63
CA GLY A 142 -0.58 3.71 1.14
C GLY A 142 -1.27 2.64 2.00
N LEU A 143 -0.76 1.40 1.94
CA LEU A 143 -1.19 0.35 2.86
C LEU A 143 -0.31 0.36 4.11
N ASP A 144 -0.96 0.39 5.24
CA ASP A 144 -0.36 0.49 6.55
C ASP A 144 -0.77 -0.64 7.48
N PHE A 145 -0.09 -0.76 8.61
CA PHE A 145 -0.49 -1.51 9.77
C PHE A 145 -0.25 -0.58 10.97
N ASP A 146 -1.29 -0.33 11.76
CA ASP A 146 -1.29 0.67 12.83
C ASP A 146 -0.01 0.61 13.66
N ALA A 147 0.73 1.71 13.68
CA ALA A 147 2.01 1.84 14.38
C ALA A 147 1.91 2.66 15.68
N ALA A 148 0.70 2.88 16.18
CA ALA A 148 0.48 3.59 17.45
C ALA A 148 0.97 2.79 18.66
N VAL A 149 1.13 1.47 18.53
CA VAL A 149 1.59 0.55 19.59
C VAL A 149 2.67 -0.40 19.07
N ALA A 150 3.43 -0.98 20.01
CA ALA A 150 4.44 -1.99 19.71
C ALA A 150 3.77 -3.38 19.55
N TRP A 151 3.69 -3.86 18.33
CA TRP A 151 3.15 -5.19 18.06
C TRP A 151 4.19 -6.29 18.31
N PRO A 152 3.81 -7.42 18.91
CA PRO A 152 4.73 -8.52 19.15
C PRO A 152 5.40 -9.01 17.85
N LYS A 153 6.74 -9.17 17.86
CA LYS A 153 7.54 -9.68 16.72
C LYS A 153 7.50 -8.85 15.44
N TYR A 154 6.89 -7.66 15.45
CA TYR A 154 6.84 -6.77 14.31
C TYR A 154 8.06 -5.85 14.23
N ASP A 155 8.69 -5.58 15.36
CA ASP A 155 10.00 -4.96 15.56
C ASP A 155 10.26 -3.73 14.67
N TRP A 156 11.31 -3.77 13.84
CA TRP A 156 11.67 -2.64 12.97
C TRP A 156 10.67 -2.38 11.83
N MET A 157 9.83 -3.34 11.47
CA MET A 157 8.72 -3.05 10.57
C MET A 157 7.70 -2.11 11.23
N GLY A 158 7.46 -2.23 12.54
CA GLY A 158 6.62 -1.28 13.28
C GLY A 158 7.20 0.14 13.25
N VAL A 159 8.51 0.29 13.43
CA VAL A 159 9.20 1.58 13.28
C VAL A 159 9.08 2.10 11.85
N ALA A 160 9.26 1.24 10.83
CA ALA A 160 9.09 1.63 9.44
C ALA A 160 7.65 2.07 9.12
N LYS A 161 6.64 1.44 9.74
CA LYS A 161 5.23 1.87 9.60
C LYS A 161 4.98 3.22 10.27
N ALA A 162 5.52 3.48 11.46
CA ALA A 162 5.47 4.82 12.07
C ALA A 162 6.15 5.89 11.18
N ALA A 163 7.27 5.53 10.55
CA ALA A 163 7.92 6.39 9.57
C ALA A 163 7.05 6.62 8.31
N LEU A 164 6.36 5.58 7.82
CA LEU A 164 5.40 5.69 6.70
C LEU A 164 4.27 6.66 7.02
N GLU A 165 3.67 6.55 8.21
CA GLU A 165 2.62 7.45 8.71
C GLU A 165 3.12 8.90 8.75
N SER A 166 4.31 9.13 9.30
CA SER A 166 4.90 10.47 9.33
C SER A 166 5.19 10.99 7.92
N THR A 167 5.74 10.15 7.05
CA THR A 167 6.02 10.49 5.63
C THR A 167 4.74 10.91 4.90
N SER A 168 3.64 10.21 5.12
CA SER A 168 2.34 10.56 4.50
C SER A 168 1.86 11.95 4.89
N ARG A 169 2.02 12.33 6.17
CA ARG A 169 1.65 13.67 6.67
C ARG A 169 2.50 14.78 6.07
N TYR A 170 3.81 14.57 5.94
CA TYR A 170 4.70 15.55 5.31
C TYR A 170 4.42 15.70 3.81
N LEU A 171 4.17 14.61 3.10
CA LEU A 171 3.78 14.65 1.69
C LEU A 171 2.42 15.37 1.51
N ALA A 172 1.44 15.09 2.36
CA ALA A 172 0.15 15.77 2.35
C ALA A 172 0.29 17.28 2.54
N ARG A 173 1.15 17.73 3.48
CA ARG A 173 1.45 19.14 3.71
C ARG A 173 2.08 19.81 2.48
N ASP A 174 3.08 19.16 1.89
CA ASP A 174 3.91 19.78 0.84
C ASP A 174 3.21 19.75 -0.53
N LEU A 175 2.43 18.70 -0.82
CA LEU A 175 1.79 18.50 -2.12
C LEU A 175 0.30 18.91 -2.15
N GLY A 176 -0.28 19.25 -1.01
CA GLY A 176 -1.71 19.63 -0.94
C GLY A 176 -2.08 20.84 -1.79
N LYS A 177 -1.15 21.77 -2.01
CA LYS A 177 -1.36 22.95 -2.90
C LYS A 177 -1.51 22.55 -4.37
N GLU A 178 -1.03 21.38 -4.74
CA GLU A 178 -1.16 20.80 -6.08
C GLU A 178 -2.39 19.88 -6.18
N ASN A 179 -3.28 19.92 -5.18
CA ASN A 179 -4.46 19.06 -5.11
C ASN A 179 -4.11 17.55 -5.00
N ILE A 180 -2.91 17.21 -4.53
CA ILE A 180 -2.48 15.84 -4.32
C ILE A 180 -2.81 15.46 -2.89
N ARG A 181 -3.67 14.44 -2.73
CA ARG A 181 -4.08 13.89 -1.44
C ARG A 181 -3.26 12.63 -1.15
N ILE A 182 -2.77 12.50 0.08
CA ILE A 182 -2.03 11.31 0.52
C ILE A 182 -2.69 10.80 1.80
N ASN A 183 -3.19 9.56 1.76
CA ASN A 183 -3.82 8.92 2.91
C ASN A 183 -3.32 7.48 3.06
N LEU A 184 -3.49 6.92 4.24
CA LEU A 184 -3.14 5.54 4.52
C LEU A 184 -4.39 4.72 4.90
N VAL A 185 -4.36 3.44 4.59
CA VAL A 185 -5.30 2.44 5.10
C VAL A 185 -4.55 1.52 6.04
N ALA A 186 -4.79 1.66 7.34
CA ALA A 186 -4.29 0.75 8.37
C ALA A 186 -5.25 -0.45 8.44
N ALA A 187 -4.86 -1.53 7.78
CA ALA A 187 -5.67 -2.75 7.71
C ALA A 187 -5.36 -3.68 8.89
N GLY A 188 -6.35 -4.40 9.38
CA GLY A 188 -6.13 -5.58 10.21
C GLY A 188 -5.30 -6.64 9.48
N PRO A 189 -4.80 -7.68 10.19
CA PRO A 189 -3.93 -8.69 9.60
C PRO A 189 -4.63 -9.48 8.50
N ILE A 190 -4.00 -9.57 7.33
CA ILE A 190 -4.47 -10.40 6.20
C ILE A 190 -3.38 -11.44 5.88
N ARG A 191 -3.77 -12.69 5.66
CA ARG A 191 -2.88 -13.81 5.30
C ARG A 191 -2.30 -13.66 3.89
N THR A 192 -1.54 -12.59 3.66
CA THR A 192 -0.84 -12.31 2.42
C THR A 192 0.51 -13.04 2.36
N MET A 193 1.18 -12.96 1.20
CA MET A 193 2.56 -13.46 1.07
C MET A 193 3.50 -12.70 2.03
N ALA A 194 3.34 -11.38 2.18
CA ALA A 194 4.12 -10.58 3.12
C ALA A 194 3.86 -10.99 4.58
N ALA A 195 2.62 -11.28 4.95
CA ALA A 195 2.26 -11.70 6.31
C ALA A 195 2.91 -13.05 6.70
N LYS A 196 3.14 -13.95 5.75
CA LYS A 196 3.81 -15.24 5.98
C LYS A 196 5.27 -15.10 6.42
N SER A 197 5.92 -13.98 6.14
CA SER A 197 7.28 -13.67 6.58
C SER A 197 7.35 -13.14 8.02
N ILE A 198 6.21 -12.84 8.65
CA ILE A 198 6.14 -12.35 10.03
C ILE A 198 6.06 -13.56 10.97
N PRO A 199 7.09 -13.82 11.76
CA PRO A 199 7.05 -14.93 12.71
C PRO A 199 5.93 -14.76 13.74
N GLY A 200 5.10 -15.78 13.94
CA GLY A 200 4.01 -15.73 14.91
C GLY A 200 2.77 -14.95 14.44
N PHE A 201 2.53 -14.87 13.14
CA PHE A 201 1.34 -14.24 12.56
C PHE A 201 0.02 -14.75 13.19
N ASP A 202 -0.04 -16.01 13.59
CA ASP A 202 -1.23 -16.59 14.25
C ASP A 202 -1.60 -15.87 15.56
N GLN A 203 -0.66 -15.19 16.21
CA GLN A 203 -0.94 -14.38 17.41
C GLN A 203 -1.79 -13.15 17.06
N PHE A 204 -1.54 -12.53 15.90
CA PHE A 204 -2.38 -11.42 15.43
C PHE A 204 -3.79 -11.90 15.15
N GLU A 205 -3.96 -13.01 14.45
CA GLU A 205 -5.27 -13.59 14.16
C GLU A 205 -6.06 -13.85 15.44
N LYS A 206 -5.43 -14.45 16.45
CA LYS A 206 -6.06 -14.69 17.75
C LYS A 206 -6.54 -13.39 18.41
N VAL A 207 -5.68 -12.36 18.46
CA VAL A 207 -6.01 -11.06 19.06
C VAL A 207 -7.19 -10.41 18.33
N TRP A 208 -7.19 -10.42 16.98
CA TRP A 208 -8.28 -9.85 16.21
C TRP A 208 -9.60 -10.61 16.40
N ASN A 209 -9.58 -11.94 16.42
CA ASN A 209 -10.77 -12.75 16.66
C ASN A 209 -11.38 -12.53 18.05
N GLU A 210 -10.54 -12.29 19.07
CA GLU A 210 -11.00 -12.11 20.45
C GLU A 210 -11.45 -10.68 20.75
N ARG A 211 -10.88 -9.67 20.07
CA ARG A 211 -11.01 -8.27 20.50
C ARG A 211 -11.64 -7.32 19.47
N SER A 212 -11.76 -7.70 18.21
CA SER A 212 -12.38 -6.82 17.20
C SER A 212 -13.90 -6.79 17.36
N PRO A 213 -14.52 -5.62 17.60
CA PRO A 213 -15.98 -5.51 17.77
C PRO A 213 -16.79 -6.00 16.57
N LEU A 214 -16.27 -5.82 15.34
CA LEU A 214 -16.92 -6.24 14.10
C LEU A 214 -16.45 -7.62 13.62
N SER A 215 -15.72 -8.36 14.48
CA SER A 215 -14.95 -9.53 14.04
C SER A 215 -13.96 -9.21 12.91
N TRP A 216 -13.10 -10.14 12.54
CA TRP A 216 -12.13 -9.93 11.48
C TRP A 216 -11.79 -11.24 10.78
N ASP A 217 -11.95 -11.29 9.45
CA ASP A 217 -11.54 -12.42 8.65
C ASP A 217 -10.17 -12.13 8.01
N VAL A 218 -9.13 -12.80 8.50
CA VAL A 218 -7.75 -12.67 7.99
C VAL A 218 -7.58 -13.16 6.55
N THR A 219 -8.60 -13.79 5.96
CA THR A 219 -8.59 -14.27 4.58
C THR A 219 -9.34 -13.35 3.61
N ASP A 220 -10.05 -12.33 4.12
CA ASP A 220 -10.82 -11.38 3.31
C ASP A 220 -10.13 -10.00 3.23
N PRO A 221 -9.40 -9.69 2.14
CA PRO A 221 -8.81 -8.37 1.93
C PRO A 221 -9.80 -7.31 1.42
N ALA A 222 -11.03 -7.68 1.07
CA ALA A 222 -11.98 -6.77 0.43
C ALA A 222 -12.36 -5.54 1.27
N PRO A 223 -12.54 -5.60 2.61
CA PRO A 223 -12.82 -4.40 3.41
C PRO A 223 -11.74 -3.32 3.28
N ALA A 224 -10.46 -3.71 3.41
CA ALA A 224 -9.34 -2.78 3.25
C ALA A 224 -9.24 -2.24 1.82
N ALA A 225 -9.46 -3.10 0.82
CA ALA A 225 -9.46 -2.69 -0.59
C ALA A 225 -10.58 -1.69 -0.91
N LYS A 226 -11.78 -1.88 -0.38
CA LYS A 226 -12.91 -0.93 -0.56
C LYS A 226 -12.60 0.44 0.04
N ALA A 227 -11.99 0.49 1.23
CA ALA A 227 -11.58 1.75 1.83
C ALA A 227 -10.53 2.48 0.96
N ALA A 228 -9.54 1.75 0.43
CA ALA A 228 -8.55 2.32 -0.48
C ALA A 228 -9.19 2.86 -1.77
N VAL A 229 -10.14 2.13 -2.38
CA VAL A 229 -10.87 2.57 -3.57
C VAL A 229 -11.72 3.81 -3.27
N ALA A 230 -12.37 3.88 -2.12
CA ALA A 230 -13.12 5.06 -1.69
C ALA A 230 -12.19 6.29 -1.53
N LEU A 231 -11.00 6.14 -0.95
CA LEU A 231 -10.01 7.21 -0.83
C LEU A 231 -9.44 7.66 -2.19
N LEU A 232 -9.33 6.76 -3.17
CA LEU A 232 -8.93 7.10 -4.54
C LEU A 232 -10.01 7.90 -5.29
N SER A 233 -11.26 7.79 -4.88
CA SER A 233 -12.39 8.47 -5.50
C SER A 233 -12.49 9.95 -5.11
N ASP A 234 -13.46 10.65 -5.72
CA ASP A 234 -13.78 12.05 -5.40
C ASP A 234 -14.70 12.17 -4.17
N TRP A 235 -15.01 11.06 -3.46
CA TRP A 235 -15.85 11.09 -2.26
C TRP A 235 -15.12 11.66 -1.03
N PHE A 236 -13.78 11.69 -1.06
CA PHE A 236 -12.96 12.25 0.01
C PHE A 236 -12.12 13.47 -0.47
N PRO A 237 -12.76 14.53 -1.05
CA PRO A 237 -12.04 15.60 -1.76
C PRO A 237 -11.21 16.49 -0.83
N LYS A 238 -11.44 16.46 0.48
CA LYS A 238 -10.76 17.28 1.49
C LYS A 238 -10.09 16.44 2.60
N THR A 239 -9.83 15.15 2.32
CA THR A 239 -9.14 14.24 3.25
C THR A 239 -7.74 13.99 2.75
N THR A 240 -6.72 14.39 3.53
CA THR A 240 -5.31 14.18 3.25
C THR A 240 -4.51 14.13 4.54
N GLY A 241 -3.45 13.32 4.59
CA GLY A 241 -2.65 13.09 5.80
C GLY A 241 -3.34 12.19 6.83
N GLU A 242 -4.44 11.52 6.44
CA GLU A 242 -5.27 10.72 7.33
C GLU A 242 -4.88 9.23 7.28
N ILE A 243 -5.13 8.53 8.37
CA ILE A 243 -4.97 7.09 8.52
C ILE A 243 -6.36 6.51 8.79
N ILE A 244 -6.89 5.78 7.82
CA ILE A 244 -8.20 5.12 7.93
C ILE A 244 -7.99 3.69 8.44
N HIS A 245 -8.47 3.42 9.65
CA HIS A 245 -8.42 2.08 10.22
C HIS A 245 -9.52 1.20 9.63
N VAL A 246 -9.09 0.05 9.11
CA VAL A 246 -9.96 -1.02 8.61
C VAL A 246 -9.50 -2.32 9.24
N ASP A 247 -9.85 -2.51 10.50
CA ASP A 247 -9.31 -3.55 11.39
C ASP A 247 -10.37 -4.19 12.29
N GLY A 248 -11.64 -4.04 11.93
CA GLY A 248 -12.77 -4.49 12.75
C GLY A 248 -13.00 -3.66 14.01
N GLY A 249 -12.33 -2.50 14.15
CA GLY A 249 -12.43 -1.59 15.30
C GLY A 249 -11.47 -1.93 16.45
N LEU A 250 -10.49 -2.81 16.23
CA LEU A 250 -9.54 -3.23 17.27
C LEU A 250 -8.76 -2.04 17.84
N HIS A 251 -8.28 -1.14 16.98
CA HIS A 251 -7.47 0.03 17.39
C HIS A 251 -8.17 0.92 18.43
N ALA A 252 -9.50 0.91 18.47
CA ALA A 252 -10.30 1.72 19.40
C ALA A 252 -10.58 1.00 20.73
N MET A 253 -10.17 -0.27 20.88
CA MET A 253 -10.44 -1.06 22.07
C MET A 253 -9.29 -0.92 23.06
N GLY A 254 -9.63 -0.58 24.31
CA GLY A 254 -8.71 -0.64 25.45
C GLY A 254 -8.23 -2.07 25.74
N ALA A 255 -7.33 -2.21 26.72
CA ALA A 255 -6.80 -3.51 27.16
C ALA A 255 -7.89 -4.35 27.85
#